data_4db199f250506f467d833d782718cf75
#
_entry.id   4db199f250506f467d833d782718cf75
#
_cell.length_a   1.000
_cell.length_b   1.000
_cell.length_c   1.000
_cell.angle_alpha   90.00
_cell.angle_beta   90.00
_cell.angle_gamma   90.00
#
_symmetry.space_group_name_H-M   'P 1'
#
loop_
_entity.id
_entity.type
_entity.pdbx_description
1 polymer ?
#
loop_
_entity_poly.entity_id
_entity_poly.type
_entity_poly.pdbx_seq_one_letter_code
_entity_poly.pdbx_strand_id
1 'polypeptide(L)'
;MLTLRYNPEKRPVRPPLKPCDFIPWKQDDNDDDDGNDDDNIKARTVGIIKQEILKMARRKRPKCISLSLSGGIDSALTVAMLRSTLPDVKLECISIGFGDADDEVEQAREIARAHNCNFNEMKLSNILADLPKLISAVKEPRWNLYHYYALEKGRVFSDIFYSGDGGDELFGGYTFRYSKFLSLLPKKSGWKKRVKVYLDCHERDWVPDQAAMFGPKIRFSWDRIYGLLRPHFDNGLEGPLEQVFLADFNGKLLYDWMPANRAFEKLLGIEIRSIFLTQAMIRFATHIPWQLKYDPVTGIGKLPLRSILAAGKGPKLEPVKKGFAVNLVSLWDRNARELVSRYVNSGSETVRAGLVNPAWISKTMNRMRNEPDPRYINKMLGILALEVWHRLFVSRTIKGGQKL
;
A
#
# COMPACT_ATOMS: atom_id res chain seq x y z
N MET A 1 -11.40 7.28 -8.41
CA MET A 1 -11.26 7.16 -6.94
C MET A 1 -12.11 6.03 -6.36
N LEU A 2 -13.44 6.10 -6.33
CA LEU A 2 -14.27 5.09 -5.66
C LEU A 2 -14.19 3.65 -6.22
N THR A 3 -13.66 3.44 -7.41
CA THR A 3 -13.51 2.11 -8.03
C THR A 3 -12.10 1.56 -7.88
N LEU A 4 -11.09 2.33 -8.30
CA LEU A 4 -9.67 1.91 -8.25
C LEU A 4 -8.97 2.30 -6.95
N ARG A 5 -9.58 3.17 -6.11
CA ARG A 5 -9.03 3.82 -4.93
C ARG A 5 -7.93 4.85 -5.22
N TYR A 6 -7.57 5.07 -6.47
CA TYR A 6 -6.63 6.10 -6.91
C TYR A 6 -7.13 6.77 -8.19
N ASN A 7 -6.52 7.89 -8.58
CA ASN A 7 -6.81 8.60 -9.82
C ASN A 7 -5.59 8.59 -10.75
N PRO A 8 -5.55 7.70 -11.77
CA PRO A 8 -4.43 7.59 -12.69
C PRO A 8 -4.33 8.76 -13.69
N GLU A 9 -5.35 9.64 -13.76
CA GLU A 9 -5.36 10.81 -14.63
C GLU A 9 -4.62 12.01 -14.01
N LYS A 10 -4.19 11.91 -12.74
CA LYS A 10 -3.36 12.92 -12.08
C LYS A 10 -1.89 12.79 -12.48
N ARG A 11 -1.16 13.91 -12.37
CA ARG A 11 0.29 13.88 -12.51
C ARG A 11 0.91 13.11 -11.34
N PRO A 12 1.65 12.03 -11.57
CA PRO A 12 2.26 11.26 -10.51
C PRO A 12 3.46 11.99 -9.91
N VAL A 13 3.87 11.57 -8.70
CA VAL A 13 5.01 12.15 -7.98
C VAL A 13 6.36 11.74 -8.56
N ARG A 14 6.39 10.70 -9.38
CA ARG A 14 7.53 10.24 -10.16
C ARG A 14 7.04 9.68 -11.51
N PRO A 15 7.91 9.52 -12.52
CA PRO A 15 7.54 8.87 -13.77
C PRO A 15 7.01 7.45 -13.52
N PRO A 16 5.91 7.04 -14.18
CA PRO A 16 5.45 5.66 -14.17
C PRO A 16 6.51 4.73 -14.76
N LEU A 17 6.52 3.48 -14.29
CA LEU A 17 7.32 2.43 -14.91
C LEU A 17 6.75 2.07 -16.28
N LYS A 18 7.62 1.64 -17.18
CA LYS A 18 7.29 1.22 -18.53
C LYS A 18 7.50 -0.29 -18.69
N PRO A 19 6.88 -0.93 -19.67
CA PRO A 19 7.13 -2.34 -19.95
C PRO A 19 8.61 -2.68 -20.14
N CYS A 20 9.38 -1.81 -20.79
CA CYS A 20 10.83 -2.01 -20.96
C CYS A 20 11.64 -2.03 -19.64
N ASP A 21 11.11 -1.49 -18.54
CA ASP A 21 11.76 -1.60 -17.24
C ASP A 21 11.66 -3.01 -16.63
N PHE A 22 10.82 -3.89 -17.21
CA PHE A 22 10.58 -5.27 -16.74
C PHE A 22 11.20 -6.34 -17.67
N ILE A 23 12.08 -5.94 -18.58
CA ILE A 23 12.80 -6.89 -19.42
C ILE A 23 13.92 -7.50 -18.55
N PRO A 24 13.94 -8.82 -18.33
CA PRO A 24 15.01 -9.47 -17.59
C PRO A 24 16.37 -9.14 -18.18
N TRP A 25 17.40 -9.05 -17.33
CA TRP A 25 18.77 -8.95 -17.84
C TRP A 25 19.04 -10.17 -18.73
N LYS A 26 19.66 -9.96 -19.88
CA LYS A 26 20.29 -11.04 -20.59
C LYS A 26 21.45 -11.52 -19.72
N GLN A 27 21.46 -12.80 -19.39
CA GLN A 27 22.70 -13.44 -18.95
C GLN A 27 23.70 -13.23 -20.10
N ASP A 28 24.79 -12.53 -19.83
CA ASP A 28 25.91 -12.53 -20.77
C ASP A 28 26.41 -13.96 -20.84
N ASP A 29 26.42 -14.55 -22.05
CA ASP A 29 26.82 -15.93 -22.32
C ASP A 29 28.30 -16.23 -21.90
N ASN A 30 28.99 -15.28 -21.30
CA ASN A 30 30.39 -15.35 -20.91
C ASN A 30 30.62 -15.34 -19.37
N ASP A 31 29.57 -15.24 -18.53
CA ASP A 31 29.74 -15.42 -17.10
C ASP A 31 29.64 -16.91 -16.75
N ASP A 32 30.77 -17.62 -16.85
CA ASP A 32 31.02 -18.95 -16.29
C ASP A 32 30.96 -18.97 -14.72
N ASP A 33 30.26 -17.98 -14.15
CA ASP A 33 30.03 -17.95 -12.71
C ASP A 33 28.80 -18.83 -12.39
N ASP A 34 29.10 -20.12 -12.09
CA ASP A 34 28.16 -21.11 -11.54
C ASP A 34 27.48 -20.66 -10.23
N GLY A 35 27.54 -19.38 -9.91
CA GLY A 35 26.85 -18.74 -8.79
C GLY A 35 25.33 -18.82 -8.98
N ASN A 36 24.67 -19.50 -8.05
CA ASN A 36 23.22 -19.59 -7.95
C ASN A 36 22.61 -18.18 -8.11
N ASP A 37 21.72 -17.97 -9.08
CA ASP A 37 21.02 -16.70 -9.34
C ASP A 37 20.46 -16.05 -8.07
N ASP A 38 20.00 -16.87 -7.12
CA ASP A 38 19.48 -16.43 -5.84
C ASP A 38 20.54 -15.73 -4.96
N ASP A 39 21.78 -16.24 -4.92
CA ASP A 39 22.86 -15.66 -4.11
C ASP A 39 23.36 -14.34 -4.72
N ASN A 40 23.39 -14.24 -6.05
CA ASN A 40 23.73 -13.00 -6.75
C ASN A 40 22.65 -11.93 -6.51
N ILE A 41 21.37 -12.27 -6.67
CA ILE A 41 20.24 -11.35 -6.40
C ILE A 41 20.28 -10.87 -4.95
N LYS A 42 20.52 -11.77 -3.99
CA LYS A 42 20.65 -11.47 -2.57
C LYS A 42 21.80 -10.50 -2.30
N ALA A 43 23.00 -10.79 -2.79
CA ALA A 43 24.17 -9.95 -2.60
C ALA A 43 23.97 -8.55 -3.20
N ARG A 44 23.44 -8.45 -4.41
CA ARG A 44 23.14 -7.18 -5.08
C ARG A 44 22.05 -6.39 -4.36
N THR A 45 20.99 -7.05 -3.89
CA THR A 45 19.92 -6.40 -3.09
C THR A 45 20.52 -5.78 -1.82
N VAL A 46 21.30 -6.55 -1.07
CA VAL A 46 21.98 -6.06 0.16
C VAL A 46 22.94 -4.91 -0.16
N GLY A 47 23.73 -5.03 -1.22
CA GLY A 47 24.67 -4.01 -1.66
C GLY A 47 24.00 -2.67 -1.98
N ILE A 48 22.93 -2.71 -2.78
CA ILE A 48 22.15 -1.50 -3.14
C ILE A 48 21.57 -0.86 -1.88
N ILE A 49 20.93 -1.63 -1.00
CA ILE A 49 20.34 -1.10 0.23
C ILE A 49 21.40 -0.43 1.11
N LYS A 50 22.53 -1.09 1.35
CA LYS A 50 23.63 -0.54 2.16
C LYS A 50 24.18 0.76 1.58
N GLN A 51 24.41 0.81 0.27
CA GLN A 51 24.91 2.02 -0.40
C GLN A 51 23.93 3.20 -0.23
N GLU A 52 22.63 2.98 -0.40
CA GLU A 52 21.63 4.05 -0.26
C GLU A 52 21.47 4.53 1.20
N ILE A 53 21.55 3.61 2.17
CA ILE A 53 21.55 3.96 3.61
C ILE A 53 22.80 4.80 3.94
N LEU A 54 23.99 4.36 3.51
CA LEU A 54 25.24 5.09 3.75
C LEU A 54 25.25 6.48 3.07
N LYS A 55 24.72 6.56 1.86
CA LYS A 55 24.57 7.85 1.13
C LYS A 55 23.66 8.81 1.90
N MET A 56 22.54 8.34 2.45
CA MET A 56 21.68 9.12 3.32
C MET A 56 22.42 9.55 4.59
N ALA A 57 23.08 8.60 5.28
CA ALA A 57 23.76 8.86 6.53
C ALA A 57 24.90 9.89 6.39
N ARG A 58 25.68 9.85 5.30
CA ARG A 58 26.71 10.85 5.00
C ARG A 58 26.13 12.25 4.83
N ARG A 59 24.94 12.37 4.22
CA ARG A 59 24.28 13.65 3.96
C ARG A 59 23.62 14.22 5.21
N LYS A 60 22.95 13.39 6.00
CA LYS A 60 22.07 13.80 7.11
C LYS A 60 22.69 13.65 8.49
N ARG A 61 23.66 12.73 8.64
CA ARG A 61 24.33 12.39 9.92
C ARG A 61 23.33 12.17 11.06
N PRO A 62 22.32 11.28 10.88
CA PRO A 62 21.26 11.12 11.86
C PRO A 62 21.79 10.50 13.16
N LYS A 63 21.38 11.02 14.30
CA LYS A 63 21.56 10.39 15.62
C LYS A 63 20.43 9.40 15.92
N CYS A 64 19.27 9.62 15.33
CA CYS A 64 18.08 8.81 15.48
C CYS A 64 17.36 8.70 14.15
N ILE A 65 16.78 7.52 13.89
CA ILE A 65 15.91 7.23 12.74
C ILE A 65 14.64 6.59 13.27
N SER A 66 13.48 7.10 12.86
CA SER A 66 12.20 6.47 13.12
C SER A 66 11.78 5.59 11.95
N LEU A 67 11.01 4.54 12.21
CA LEU A 67 10.51 3.66 11.15
C LEU A 67 9.19 2.99 11.53
N SER A 68 8.36 2.70 10.53
CA SER A 68 7.20 1.83 10.72
C SER A 68 7.66 0.38 10.80
N LEU A 69 7.22 -0.34 11.82
CA LEU A 69 7.48 -1.76 11.99
C LEU A 69 6.16 -2.51 12.15
N SER A 70 5.82 -3.31 11.16
CA SER A 70 4.83 -4.36 11.23
C SER A 70 5.54 -5.71 11.41
N GLY A 71 4.81 -6.77 11.69
CA GLY A 71 5.39 -8.13 11.65
C GLY A 71 5.82 -8.60 10.26
N GLY A 72 5.70 -7.74 9.22
CA GLY A 72 5.97 -8.09 7.83
C GLY A 72 7.43 -8.02 7.41
N ILE A 73 7.77 -8.76 6.33
CA ILE A 73 9.12 -8.93 5.78
C ILE A 73 9.78 -7.60 5.41
N ASP A 74 9.03 -6.67 4.78
CA ASP A 74 9.59 -5.41 4.28
C ASP A 74 10.10 -4.54 5.43
N SER A 75 9.29 -4.40 6.48
CA SER A 75 9.66 -3.63 7.65
C SER A 75 10.76 -4.32 8.46
N ALA A 76 10.72 -5.65 8.58
CA ALA A 76 11.77 -6.43 9.23
C ALA A 76 13.12 -6.27 8.51
N LEU A 77 13.13 -6.38 7.17
CA LEU A 77 14.34 -6.17 6.37
C LEU A 77 14.85 -4.72 6.52
N THR A 78 13.94 -3.75 6.54
CA THR A 78 14.32 -2.34 6.74
C THR A 78 15.05 -2.14 8.07
N VAL A 79 14.52 -2.71 9.17
CA VAL A 79 15.19 -2.68 10.49
C VAL A 79 16.56 -3.36 10.45
N ALA A 80 16.62 -4.59 9.92
CA ALA A 80 17.86 -5.37 9.85
C ALA A 80 18.95 -4.63 9.07
N MET A 81 18.59 -4.05 7.92
CA MET A 81 19.52 -3.32 7.06
C MET A 81 19.99 -2.00 7.68
N LEU A 82 19.09 -1.25 8.32
CA LEU A 82 19.45 -0.04 9.05
C LEU A 82 20.39 -0.37 10.20
N ARG A 83 20.07 -1.36 11.03
CA ARG A 83 20.90 -1.75 12.17
C ARG A 83 22.28 -2.25 11.76
N SER A 84 22.34 -3.11 10.72
CA SER A 84 23.62 -3.64 10.24
C SER A 84 24.51 -2.59 9.56
N THR A 85 23.92 -1.55 8.97
CA THR A 85 24.64 -0.51 8.24
C THR A 85 25.01 0.67 9.14
N LEU A 86 24.18 0.97 10.14
CA LEU A 86 24.32 2.10 11.07
C LEU A 86 24.20 1.61 12.52
N PRO A 87 25.20 0.88 13.04
CA PRO A 87 25.11 0.22 14.36
C PRO A 87 24.91 1.19 15.51
N ASP A 88 25.46 2.40 15.43
CA ASP A 88 25.43 3.40 16.51
C ASP A 88 24.21 4.35 16.45
N VAL A 89 23.42 4.28 15.38
CA VAL A 89 22.24 5.14 15.24
C VAL A 89 21.07 4.56 16.03
N LYS A 90 20.41 5.42 16.83
CA LYS A 90 19.21 5.03 17.57
C LYS A 90 18.07 4.75 16.59
N LEU A 91 17.42 3.59 16.71
CA LEU A 91 16.26 3.22 15.90
C LEU A 91 15.00 3.21 16.77
N GLU A 92 14.01 3.98 16.37
CA GLU A 92 12.68 4.08 17.01
C GLU A 92 11.66 3.40 16.10
N CYS A 93 11.30 2.17 16.44
CA CYS A 93 10.31 1.37 15.73
C CYS A 93 8.91 1.74 16.21
N ILE A 94 8.00 2.04 15.27
CA ILE A 94 6.62 2.41 15.57
C ILE A 94 5.70 1.37 14.94
N SER A 95 4.85 0.76 15.76
CA SER A 95 3.83 -0.19 15.36
C SER A 95 2.45 0.32 15.67
N ILE A 96 1.49 0.10 14.78
CA ILE A 96 0.08 0.46 14.96
C ILE A 96 -0.72 -0.81 15.19
N GLY A 97 -1.42 -0.87 16.33
CA GLY A 97 -2.40 -1.90 16.64
C GLY A 97 -3.83 -1.37 16.51
N PHE A 98 -4.73 -2.21 16.05
CA PHE A 98 -6.16 -1.90 15.84
C PHE A 98 -7.09 -2.68 16.78
N GLY A 99 -6.58 -3.34 17.81
CA GLY A 99 -7.35 -4.15 18.75
C GLY A 99 -6.51 -4.73 19.88
N ASP A 100 -7.13 -5.57 20.71
CA ASP A 100 -6.47 -6.12 21.91
C ASP A 100 -5.61 -7.36 21.66
N ALA A 101 -5.80 -8.05 20.54
CA ALA A 101 -5.02 -9.22 20.14
C ALA A 101 -4.48 -9.01 18.72
N ASP A 102 -3.37 -8.27 18.62
CA ASP A 102 -2.73 -7.99 17.34
C ASP A 102 -1.41 -8.76 17.24
N ASP A 103 -1.47 -9.97 16.68
CA ASP A 103 -0.30 -10.84 16.47
C ASP A 103 0.82 -10.13 15.70
N GLU A 104 0.47 -9.17 14.82
CA GLU A 104 1.46 -8.39 14.06
C GLU A 104 2.25 -7.43 14.96
N VAL A 105 1.62 -6.88 16.00
CA VAL A 105 2.30 -5.99 16.95
C VAL A 105 3.30 -6.78 17.81
N GLU A 106 2.93 -7.99 18.25
CA GLU A 106 3.86 -8.82 19.03
C GLU A 106 5.04 -9.28 18.17
N GLN A 107 4.80 -9.71 16.95
CA GLN A 107 5.88 -10.05 16.01
C GLN A 107 6.78 -8.84 15.72
N ALA A 108 6.23 -7.65 15.58
CA ALA A 108 7.01 -6.42 15.43
C ALA A 108 7.87 -6.13 16.67
N ARG A 109 7.35 -6.39 17.87
CA ARG A 109 8.08 -6.24 19.13
C ARG A 109 9.27 -7.20 19.21
N GLU A 110 9.09 -8.45 18.79
CA GLU A 110 10.17 -9.44 18.73
C GLU A 110 11.27 -9.04 17.74
N ILE A 111 10.90 -8.53 16.56
CA ILE A 111 11.86 -8.01 15.57
C ILE A 111 12.65 -6.84 16.15
N ALA A 112 11.97 -5.90 16.81
CA ALA A 112 12.64 -4.75 17.44
C ALA A 112 13.67 -5.19 18.51
N ARG A 113 13.29 -6.16 19.36
CA ARG A 113 14.20 -6.74 20.36
C ARG A 113 15.43 -7.41 19.70
N ALA A 114 15.21 -8.24 18.70
CA ALA A 114 16.28 -8.96 18.00
C ALA A 114 17.32 -8.02 17.37
N HIS A 115 16.90 -6.82 17.01
CA HIS A 115 17.75 -5.81 16.38
C HIS A 115 18.16 -4.67 17.34
N ASN A 116 17.92 -4.82 18.65
CA ASN A 116 18.25 -3.80 19.66
C ASN A 116 17.69 -2.41 19.29
N CYS A 117 16.38 -2.36 18.99
CA CYS A 117 15.66 -1.14 18.65
C CYS A 117 14.64 -0.79 19.75
N ASN A 118 14.38 0.49 19.93
CA ASN A 118 13.26 0.92 20.76
C ASN A 118 11.94 0.61 20.07
N PHE A 119 10.95 0.17 20.83
CA PHE A 119 9.64 -0.20 20.31
C PHE A 119 8.54 0.70 20.90
N ASN A 120 7.76 1.29 20.03
CA ASN A 120 6.67 2.20 20.36
C ASN A 120 5.37 1.68 19.75
N GLU A 121 4.51 1.13 20.58
CA GLU A 121 3.17 0.71 20.18
C GLU A 121 2.19 1.89 20.21
N MET A 122 1.33 1.96 19.20
CA MET A 122 0.22 2.90 19.12
C MET A 122 -1.09 2.15 18.92
N LYS A 123 -2.01 2.27 19.86
CA LYS A 123 -3.37 1.75 19.70
C LYS A 123 -4.27 2.83 19.09
N LEU A 124 -4.85 2.55 17.92
CA LEU A 124 -5.75 3.45 17.22
C LEU A 124 -7.19 2.98 17.35
N SER A 125 -8.03 3.81 17.99
CA SER A 125 -9.44 3.50 18.21
C SER A 125 -10.39 4.24 17.26
N ASN A 126 -10.08 5.47 16.88
CA ASN A 126 -10.98 6.29 16.05
C ASN A 126 -10.23 6.99 14.92
N ILE A 127 -9.92 6.22 13.87
CA ILE A 127 -9.18 6.73 12.70
C ILE A 127 -10.02 7.61 11.77
N LEU A 128 -11.34 7.63 11.93
CA LEU A 128 -12.24 8.39 11.07
C LEU A 128 -12.46 9.81 11.56
N ALA A 129 -12.30 10.08 12.84
CA ALA A 129 -12.53 11.42 13.41
C ALA A 129 -11.64 12.50 12.80
N ASP A 130 -10.40 12.16 12.46
CA ASP A 130 -9.42 13.10 11.91
C ASP A 130 -9.45 13.20 10.38
N LEU A 131 -10.44 12.58 9.71
CA LEU A 131 -10.54 12.65 8.24
C LEU A 131 -10.49 14.07 7.68
N PRO A 132 -11.13 15.11 8.28
CA PRO A 132 -11.00 16.48 7.76
C PRO A 132 -9.55 16.97 7.73
N LYS A 133 -8.75 16.71 8.79
CA LYS A 133 -7.32 17.05 8.86
C LYS A 133 -6.54 16.32 7.78
N LEU A 134 -6.71 15.01 7.69
CA LEU A 134 -5.93 14.16 6.80
C LEU A 134 -6.29 14.41 5.32
N ILE A 135 -7.58 14.54 5.02
CA ILE A 135 -8.07 14.86 3.66
C ILE A 135 -7.65 16.28 3.25
N SER A 136 -7.63 17.24 4.19
CA SER A 136 -7.14 18.58 3.93
C SER A 136 -5.66 18.59 3.54
N ALA A 137 -4.84 17.71 4.14
CA ALA A 137 -3.43 17.57 3.83
C ALA A 137 -3.20 16.91 2.46
N VAL A 138 -3.84 15.76 2.20
CA VAL A 138 -3.64 15.00 0.94
C VAL A 138 -4.44 15.56 -0.22
N LYS A 139 -5.49 16.36 0.03
CA LYS A 139 -6.42 16.96 -0.94
C LYS A 139 -7.16 15.94 -1.81
N GLU A 140 -7.34 14.73 -1.29
CA GLU A 140 -8.01 13.62 -1.98
C GLU A 140 -9.02 12.93 -1.05
N PRO A 141 -10.16 12.43 -1.60
CA PRO A 141 -11.19 11.75 -0.82
C PRO A 141 -10.75 10.32 -0.45
N ARG A 142 -9.97 10.19 0.61
CA ARG A 142 -9.38 8.93 1.08
C ARG A 142 -9.65 8.74 2.56
N TRP A 143 -10.11 7.56 2.94
CA TRP A 143 -10.35 7.23 4.35
C TRP A 143 -9.18 6.49 5.01
N ASN A 144 -8.36 5.76 4.24
CA ASN A 144 -7.30 4.87 4.73
C ASN A 144 -5.96 5.60 4.92
N LEU A 145 -5.98 6.70 5.66
CA LEU A 145 -4.82 7.57 5.89
C LEU A 145 -4.15 7.34 7.26
N TYR A 146 -4.47 6.25 7.93
CA TYR A 146 -4.05 5.97 9.32
C TYR A 146 -2.53 5.78 9.50
N HIS A 147 -1.75 5.53 8.43
CA HIS A 147 -0.28 5.53 8.50
C HIS A 147 0.28 6.91 8.90
N TYR A 148 -0.50 7.99 8.74
CA TYR A 148 -0.19 9.30 9.27
C TYR A 148 0.20 9.26 10.75
N TYR A 149 -0.47 8.49 11.57
CA TYR A 149 -0.22 8.45 13.01
C TYR A 149 1.15 7.85 13.34
N ALA A 150 1.63 6.86 12.59
CA ALA A 150 2.99 6.36 12.74
C ALA A 150 4.04 7.43 12.38
N LEU A 151 3.78 8.20 11.32
CA LEU A 151 4.64 9.30 10.90
C LEU A 151 4.66 10.43 11.94
N GLU A 152 3.49 10.81 12.46
CA GLU A 152 3.35 11.83 13.51
C GLU A 152 4.09 11.42 14.78
N LYS A 153 3.95 10.16 15.21
CA LYS A 153 4.69 9.61 16.35
C LYS A 153 6.19 9.57 16.08
N GLY A 154 6.60 9.13 14.89
CA GLY A 154 8.01 9.06 14.50
C GLY A 154 8.68 10.43 14.45
N ARG A 155 7.94 11.48 14.06
CA ARG A 155 8.43 12.86 14.03
C ARG A 155 8.88 13.35 15.39
N VAL A 156 8.32 12.82 16.48
CA VAL A 156 8.75 13.17 17.85
C VAL A 156 10.21 12.79 18.10
N PHE A 157 10.70 11.73 17.45
CA PHE A 157 12.05 11.20 17.67
C PHE A 157 13.04 11.61 16.59
N SER A 158 12.58 11.74 15.35
CA SER A 158 13.46 11.98 14.19
C SER A 158 12.75 12.74 13.07
N ASP A 159 13.50 13.48 12.30
CA ASP A 159 13.07 14.08 11.01
C ASP A 159 13.24 13.12 9.83
N ILE A 160 13.78 11.92 10.06
CA ILE A 160 13.92 10.85 9.08
C ILE A 160 13.07 9.66 9.50
N PHE A 161 12.19 9.24 8.60
CA PHE A 161 11.29 8.10 8.82
C PHE A 161 11.44 7.08 7.69
N TYR A 162 11.65 5.81 8.05
CA TYR A 162 11.68 4.72 7.09
C TYR A 162 10.40 3.91 7.08
N SER A 163 9.97 3.51 5.88
CA SER A 163 8.84 2.59 5.67
C SER A 163 9.26 1.42 4.79
N GLY A 164 8.46 0.35 4.81
CA GLY A 164 8.62 -0.82 3.93
C GLY A 164 7.96 -0.66 2.57
N ASP A 165 7.54 0.54 2.19
CA ASP A 165 6.79 0.80 0.95
C ASP A 165 7.56 0.35 -0.30
N GLY A 166 6.87 -0.27 -1.24
CA GLY A 166 7.41 -0.74 -2.51
C GLY A 166 7.94 -2.17 -2.48
N GLY A 167 8.10 -2.78 -1.30
CA GLY A 167 8.55 -4.16 -1.19
C GLY A 167 7.56 -5.16 -1.81
N ASP A 168 6.28 -4.95 -1.59
CA ASP A 168 5.22 -5.80 -2.17
C ASP A 168 5.19 -5.72 -3.70
N GLU A 169 5.26 -4.53 -4.27
CA GLU A 169 5.15 -4.27 -5.70
C GLU A 169 6.39 -4.75 -6.47
N LEU A 170 7.57 -4.60 -5.87
CA LEU A 170 8.83 -4.90 -6.55
C LEU A 170 9.30 -6.35 -6.36
N PHE A 171 8.95 -6.97 -5.25
CA PHE A 171 9.42 -8.32 -4.89
C PHE A 171 8.30 -9.36 -4.76
N GLY A 172 7.10 -9.07 -5.24
CA GLY A 172 6.04 -10.06 -5.32
C GLY A 172 5.37 -10.40 -3.98
N GLY A 173 4.93 -9.39 -3.23
CA GLY A 173 4.35 -9.57 -1.89
C GLY A 173 2.84 -9.85 -1.86
N TYR A 174 2.09 -9.61 -2.92
CA TYR A 174 0.65 -9.83 -2.94
C TYR A 174 0.27 -11.25 -3.37
N THR A 175 0.84 -12.24 -2.70
CA THR A 175 0.81 -13.67 -3.08
C THR A 175 -0.59 -14.21 -3.34
N PHE A 176 -1.59 -13.85 -2.50
CA PHE A 176 -2.98 -14.25 -2.69
C PHE A 176 -3.60 -13.72 -4.00
N ARG A 177 -3.17 -12.52 -4.48
CA ARG A 177 -3.60 -11.98 -5.77
C ARG A 177 -2.94 -12.71 -6.92
N TYR A 178 -1.66 -13.04 -6.79
CA TYR A 178 -0.91 -13.74 -7.85
C TYR A 178 -1.42 -15.15 -8.05
N SER A 179 -1.63 -15.92 -6.97
CA SER A 179 -2.28 -17.23 -7.04
C SER A 179 -3.63 -17.16 -7.75
N LYS A 180 -4.49 -16.22 -7.33
CA LYS A 180 -5.81 -16.00 -7.94
C LYS A 180 -5.71 -15.57 -9.40
N PHE A 181 -4.79 -14.66 -9.73
CA PHE A 181 -4.57 -14.18 -11.09
C PHE A 181 -4.15 -15.32 -12.01
N LEU A 182 -3.14 -16.10 -11.62
CA LEU A 182 -2.64 -17.23 -12.39
C LEU A 182 -3.70 -18.32 -12.57
N SER A 183 -4.51 -18.60 -11.53
CA SER A 183 -5.57 -19.62 -11.60
C SER A 183 -6.74 -19.23 -12.52
N LEU A 184 -7.07 -17.94 -12.58
CA LEU A 184 -8.20 -17.42 -13.37
C LEU A 184 -7.82 -17.00 -14.80
N LEU A 185 -6.51 -16.90 -15.10
CA LEU A 185 -6.03 -16.41 -16.38
C LEU A 185 -5.99 -17.56 -17.41
N PRO A 186 -6.80 -17.55 -18.48
CA PRO A 186 -6.67 -18.52 -19.57
C PRO A 186 -5.32 -18.38 -20.29
N LYS A 187 -4.76 -19.53 -20.76
CA LYS A 187 -3.45 -19.60 -21.45
C LYS A 187 -3.30 -18.59 -22.59
N LYS A 188 -4.39 -18.34 -23.34
CA LYS A 188 -4.44 -17.32 -24.40
C LYS A 188 -5.50 -16.29 -24.05
N SER A 189 -5.09 -15.12 -23.57
CA SER A 189 -6.00 -14.06 -23.13
C SER A 189 -5.59 -12.72 -23.73
N GLY A 190 -6.53 -12.02 -24.34
CA GLY A 190 -6.35 -10.61 -24.69
C GLY A 190 -6.33 -9.70 -23.44
N TRP A 191 -5.81 -8.51 -23.61
CA TRP A 191 -5.62 -7.54 -22.53
C TRP A 191 -6.90 -7.27 -21.71
N LYS A 192 -8.06 -7.18 -22.33
CA LYS A 192 -9.34 -6.90 -21.65
C LYS A 192 -9.70 -8.01 -20.65
N LYS A 193 -9.43 -9.27 -20.99
CA LYS A 193 -9.62 -10.41 -20.07
C LYS A 193 -8.62 -10.35 -18.91
N ARG A 194 -7.35 -10.02 -19.18
CA ARG A 194 -6.32 -9.85 -18.15
C ARG A 194 -6.68 -8.75 -17.16
N VAL A 195 -7.15 -7.60 -17.64
CA VAL A 195 -7.65 -6.50 -16.80
C VAL A 195 -8.82 -6.94 -15.92
N LYS A 196 -9.78 -7.69 -16.45
CA LYS A 196 -10.91 -8.21 -15.66
C LYS A 196 -10.44 -9.13 -14.54
N VAL A 197 -9.56 -10.09 -14.86
CA VAL A 197 -8.98 -10.99 -13.86
C VAL A 197 -8.18 -10.21 -12.81
N TYR A 198 -7.41 -9.21 -13.22
CA TYR A 198 -6.70 -8.34 -12.28
C TYR A 198 -7.66 -7.62 -11.32
N LEU A 199 -8.75 -7.07 -11.81
CA LEU A 199 -9.78 -6.44 -10.97
C LEU A 199 -10.47 -7.45 -10.06
N ASP A 200 -10.70 -8.67 -10.51
CA ASP A 200 -11.26 -9.77 -9.69
C ASP A 200 -10.31 -10.16 -8.53
N CYS A 201 -8.99 -9.97 -8.71
CA CYS A 201 -8.02 -10.10 -7.61
C CYS A 201 -8.06 -8.94 -6.61
N HIS A 202 -8.71 -7.82 -6.97
CA HIS A 202 -8.92 -6.64 -6.14
C HIS A 202 -10.37 -6.50 -5.67
N GLU A 203 -11.05 -7.60 -5.40
CA GLU A 203 -12.49 -7.65 -5.07
C GLU A 203 -12.91 -6.79 -3.87
N ARG A 204 -11.97 -6.43 -2.97
CA ARG A 204 -12.23 -5.49 -1.87
C ARG A 204 -12.41 -4.05 -2.33
N ASP A 205 -12.02 -3.73 -3.57
CA ASP A 205 -12.01 -2.35 -4.08
C ASP A 205 -13.24 -2.01 -4.92
N TRP A 206 -14.13 -2.98 -5.17
CA TRP A 206 -15.37 -2.78 -5.92
C TRP A 206 -16.49 -3.68 -5.40
N VAL A 207 -17.72 -3.36 -5.77
CA VAL A 207 -18.92 -4.11 -5.39
C VAL A 207 -19.68 -4.55 -6.65
N PRO A 208 -20.44 -5.66 -6.60
CA PRO A 208 -21.17 -6.16 -7.77
C PRO A 208 -22.13 -5.12 -8.40
N ASP A 209 -22.74 -4.31 -7.57
CA ASP A 209 -23.65 -3.22 -7.97
C ASP A 209 -22.96 -1.83 -8.05
N GLN A 210 -21.66 -1.83 -8.38
CA GLN A 210 -20.81 -0.63 -8.45
C GLN A 210 -21.45 0.53 -9.26
N ALA A 211 -22.12 0.23 -10.36
CA ALA A 211 -22.77 1.26 -11.19
C ALA A 211 -23.93 1.95 -10.47
N ALA A 212 -24.68 1.21 -9.66
CA ALA A 212 -25.82 1.73 -8.92
C ALA A 212 -25.43 2.71 -7.78
N MET A 213 -24.18 2.65 -7.33
CA MET A 213 -23.65 3.55 -6.29
C MET A 213 -23.57 5.00 -6.75
N PHE A 214 -23.36 5.23 -8.04
CA PHE A 214 -23.16 6.56 -8.59
C PHE A 214 -24.46 7.29 -8.85
N GLY A 215 -24.47 8.58 -8.59
CA GLY A 215 -25.58 9.49 -8.87
C GLY A 215 -25.65 9.89 -10.35
N PRO A 216 -26.70 10.64 -10.74
CA PRO A 216 -27.02 10.93 -12.13
C PRO A 216 -25.96 11.76 -12.86
N LYS A 217 -25.11 12.49 -12.16
CA LYS A 217 -24.03 13.25 -12.78
C LYS A 217 -22.80 12.40 -13.15
N ILE A 218 -22.73 11.15 -12.69
CA ILE A 218 -21.59 10.28 -12.93
C ILE A 218 -21.96 9.22 -13.96
N ARG A 219 -21.39 9.31 -15.15
CA ARG A 219 -21.49 8.26 -16.18
C ARG A 219 -20.46 7.18 -15.90
N PHE A 220 -20.81 6.25 -15.02
CA PHE A 220 -19.94 5.10 -14.71
C PHE A 220 -19.88 4.13 -15.89
N SER A 221 -18.69 3.63 -16.20
CA SER A 221 -18.48 2.61 -17.22
C SER A 221 -17.30 1.72 -16.83
N TRP A 222 -17.49 0.41 -16.84
CA TRP A 222 -16.42 -0.55 -16.68
C TRP A 222 -15.42 -0.48 -17.85
N ASP A 223 -15.86 -0.20 -19.07
CA ASP A 223 -14.97 -0.07 -20.23
C ASP A 223 -14.00 1.11 -20.07
N ARG A 224 -14.44 2.22 -19.45
CA ARG A 224 -13.52 3.29 -19.06
C ARG A 224 -12.49 2.82 -18.04
N ILE A 225 -12.91 2.06 -17.02
CA ILE A 225 -11.98 1.50 -16.03
C ILE A 225 -10.98 0.55 -16.69
N TYR A 226 -11.45 -0.32 -17.61
CA TYR A 226 -10.57 -1.22 -18.36
C TYR A 226 -9.59 -0.45 -19.24
N GLY A 227 -10.05 0.61 -19.90
CA GLY A 227 -9.20 1.50 -20.69
C GLY A 227 -8.06 2.15 -19.91
N LEU A 228 -8.34 2.58 -18.66
CA LEU A 228 -7.30 3.14 -17.77
C LEU A 228 -6.21 2.12 -17.39
N LEU A 229 -6.56 0.84 -17.29
CA LEU A 229 -5.64 -0.24 -16.96
C LEU A 229 -4.98 -0.89 -18.19
N ARG A 230 -5.50 -0.63 -19.40
CA ARG A 230 -5.02 -1.21 -20.66
C ARG A 230 -3.50 -1.12 -20.83
N PRO A 231 -2.82 0.02 -20.58
CA PRO A 231 -1.37 0.11 -20.82
C PRO A 231 -0.53 -0.90 -20.03
N HIS A 232 -1.05 -1.41 -18.91
CA HIS A 232 -0.35 -2.39 -18.08
C HIS A 232 -0.51 -3.84 -18.59
N PHE A 233 -1.54 -4.11 -19.44
CA PHE A 233 -1.89 -5.45 -19.88
C PHE A 233 -1.91 -5.63 -21.40
N ASP A 234 -1.81 -4.53 -22.15
CA ASP A 234 -1.71 -4.50 -23.62
C ASP A 234 -0.31 -4.02 -24.01
N ASN A 235 0.67 -4.85 -23.73
CA ASN A 235 2.09 -4.57 -23.93
C ASN A 235 2.86 -5.87 -24.27
N GLY A 236 4.13 -5.75 -24.59
CA GLY A 236 4.98 -6.88 -25.01
C GLY A 236 5.59 -7.70 -23.86
N LEU A 237 5.14 -7.55 -22.61
CA LEU A 237 5.62 -8.38 -21.51
C LEU A 237 5.08 -9.80 -21.63
N GLU A 238 5.98 -10.78 -21.65
CA GLU A 238 5.65 -12.19 -21.84
C GLU A 238 5.11 -12.84 -20.57
N GLY A 239 5.67 -12.51 -19.44
CA GLY A 239 5.27 -13.07 -18.16
C GLY A 239 3.97 -12.43 -17.63
N PRO A 240 3.05 -13.26 -17.11
CA PRO A 240 1.76 -12.77 -16.62
C PRO A 240 1.91 -11.88 -15.37
N LEU A 241 2.88 -12.15 -14.50
CA LEU A 241 3.05 -11.40 -13.26
C LEU A 241 3.85 -10.11 -13.42
N GLU A 242 4.71 -9.97 -14.42
CA GLU A 242 5.33 -8.67 -14.75
C GLU A 242 4.28 -7.61 -15.09
N GLN A 243 3.21 -8.00 -15.80
CA GLN A 243 2.09 -7.10 -16.08
C GLN A 243 1.34 -6.70 -14.79
N VAL A 244 1.20 -7.64 -13.85
CA VAL A 244 0.58 -7.37 -12.55
C VAL A 244 1.49 -6.46 -11.70
N PHE A 245 2.80 -6.72 -11.66
CA PHE A 245 3.77 -5.87 -10.93
C PHE A 245 3.80 -4.44 -11.50
N LEU A 246 3.77 -4.31 -12.83
CA LEU A 246 3.67 -3.01 -13.50
C LEU A 246 2.37 -2.29 -13.11
N ALA A 247 1.23 -3.00 -13.09
CA ALA A 247 -0.06 -2.43 -12.71
C ALA A 247 -0.14 -2.07 -11.21
N ASP A 248 0.43 -2.88 -10.33
CA ASP A 248 0.46 -2.62 -8.88
C ASP A 248 1.35 -1.42 -8.56
N PHE A 249 2.54 -1.33 -9.17
CA PHE A 249 3.44 -0.19 -8.99
C PHE A 249 2.82 1.11 -9.54
N ASN A 250 2.37 1.08 -10.80
CA ASN A 250 1.74 2.24 -11.47
C ASN A 250 0.31 2.50 -11.02
N GLY A 251 -0.22 1.73 -10.09
CA GLY A 251 -1.54 1.87 -9.52
C GLY A 251 -1.51 2.59 -8.17
N LYS A 252 -1.87 1.84 -7.13
CA LYS A 252 -1.99 2.36 -5.76
C LYS A 252 -0.69 2.93 -5.22
N LEU A 253 0.45 2.32 -5.46
CA LEU A 253 1.71 2.84 -4.96
C LEU A 253 2.00 4.23 -5.52
N LEU A 254 1.94 4.38 -6.83
CA LEU A 254 2.32 5.62 -7.53
C LEU A 254 1.31 6.76 -7.36
N TYR A 255 0.00 6.44 -7.42
CA TYR A 255 -1.07 7.46 -7.44
C TYR A 255 -1.86 7.57 -6.13
N ASP A 256 -1.63 6.67 -5.18
CA ASP A 256 -2.33 6.66 -3.90
C ASP A 256 -1.35 6.86 -2.74
N TRP A 257 -0.40 5.95 -2.55
CA TRP A 257 0.47 5.90 -1.39
C TRP A 257 1.57 6.97 -1.40
N MET A 258 2.35 7.05 -2.47
CA MET A 258 3.43 8.04 -2.60
C MET A 258 2.95 9.50 -2.51
N PRO A 259 1.83 9.91 -3.16
CA PRO A 259 1.29 11.26 -2.99
C PRO A 259 0.86 11.57 -1.56
N ALA A 260 0.29 10.59 -0.83
CA ALA A 260 -0.07 10.78 0.56
C ALA A 260 1.17 10.96 1.45
N ASN A 261 2.20 10.11 1.28
CA ASN A 261 3.46 10.25 1.98
C ASN A 261 4.06 11.64 1.73
N ARG A 262 4.09 12.10 0.48
CA ARG A 262 4.61 13.44 0.16
C ARG A 262 3.80 14.59 0.79
N ALA A 263 2.49 14.41 0.93
CA ALA A 263 1.66 15.38 1.65
C ALA A 263 1.99 15.39 3.16
N PHE A 264 2.19 14.23 3.74
CA PHE A 264 2.53 14.09 5.15
C PHE A 264 3.97 14.52 5.46
N GLU A 265 4.93 14.32 4.55
CA GLU A 265 6.27 14.92 4.65
C GLU A 265 6.19 16.43 4.84
N LYS A 266 5.38 17.09 4.02
CA LYS A 266 5.19 18.55 4.11
C LYS A 266 4.47 18.97 5.38
N LEU A 267 3.43 18.21 5.78
CA LEU A 267 2.63 18.52 6.96
C LEU A 267 3.43 18.39 8.25
N LEU A 268 4.27 17.35 8.35
CA LEU A 268 5.01 17.00 9.56
C LEU A 268 6.45 17.54 9.58
N GLY A 269 6.97 17.99 8.44
CA GLY A 269 8.37 18.41 8.33
C GLY A 269 9.33 17.24 8.53
N ILE A 270 9.02 16.06 7.97
CA ILE A 270 9.85 14.86 8.00
C ILE A 270 10.26 14.44 6.59
N GLU A 271 11.28 13.60 6.48
CA GLU A 271 11.69 12.96 5.25
C GLU A 271 11.33 11.47 5.31
N ILE A 272 10.37 11.03 4.48
CA ILE A 272 9.96 9.62 4.40
C ILE A 272 10.82 8.91 3.37
N ARG A 273 11.41 7.79 3.77
CA ARG A 273 12.28 6.96 2.95
C ARG A 273 11.82 5.52 2.92
N SER A 274 12.11 4.85 1.81
CA SER A 274 12.03 3.41 1.69
C SER A 274 13.31 2.87 1.06
N ILE A 275 13.82 1.77 1.58
CA ILE A 275 14.96 1.06 0.97
C ILE A 275 14.60 0.47 -0.40
N PHE A 276 13.30 0.23 -0.66
CA PHE A 276 12.80 -0.35 -1.91
C PHE A 276 12.53 0.70 -3.00
N LEU A 277 12.23 1.95 -2.64
CA LEU A 277 11.80 2.98 -3.58
C LEU A 277 12.96 3.89 -4.08
N THR A 278 14.18 3.50 -3.83
CA THR A 278 15.35 4.16 -4.44
C THR A 278 15.41 3.85 -5.94
N GLN A 279 15.99 4.76 -6.73
CA GLN A 279 16.08 4.55 -8.17
C GLN A 279 16.90 3.31 -8.54
N ALA A 280 17.98 3.07 -7.78
CA ALA A 280 18.84 1.90 -7.98
C ALA A 280 18.07 0.60 -7.69
N MET A 281 17.33 0.54 -6.57
CA MET A 281 16.56 -0.63 -6.20
C MET A 281 15.41 -0.91 -7.17
N ILE A 282 14.67 0.12 -7.59
CA ILE A 282 13.60 -0.04 -8.57
C ILE A 282 14.15 -0.62 -9.88
N ARG A 283 15.22 0.00 -10.42
CA ARG A 283 15.86 -0.50 -11.66
C ARG A 283 16.33 -1.95 -11.50
N PHE A 284 16.90 -2.28 -10.35
CA PHE A 284 17.36 -3.64 -10.10
C PHE A 284 16.20 -4.62 -9.98
N ALA A 285 15.24 -4.32 -9.11
CA ALA A 285 14.15 -5.24 -8.80
C ALA A 285 13.21 -5.50 -9.98
N THR A 286 12.96 -4.52 -10.86
CA THR A 286 12.08 -4.70 -12.02
C THR A 286 12.65 -5.69 -13.05
N HIS A 287 13.97 -5.81 -13.14
CA HIS A 287 14.62 -6.76 -14.06
C HIS A 287 14.73 -8.19 -13.51
N ILE A 288 14.46 -8.42 -12.21
CA ILE A 288 14.40 -9.78 -11.66
C ILE A 288 13.16 -10.48 -12.22
N PRO A 289 13.27 -11.67 -12.85
CA PRO A 289 12.14 -12.45 -13.32
C PRO A 289 11.15 -12.74 -12.18
N TRP A 290 9.84 -12.78 -12.50
CA TRP A 290 8.81 -13.01 -11.48
C TRP A 290 8.96 -14.35 -10.74
N GLN A 291 9.48 -15.39 -11.41
CA GLN A 291 9.73 -16.72 -10.84
C GLN A 291 10.72 -16.68 -9.67
N LEU A 292 11.69 -15.77 -9.72
CA LEU A 292 12.67 -15.55 -8.65
C LEU A 292 12.13 -14.65 -7.51
N LYS A 293 10.90 -14.15 -7.63
CA LYS A 293 10.21 -13.33 -6.61
C LYS A 293 9.07 -14.08 -5.93
N TYR A 294 8.40 -14.95 -6.68
CA TYR A 294 7.19 -15.64 -6.25
C TYR A 294 7.16 -17.07 -6.75
N ASP A 295 7.00 -18.02 -5.83
CA ASP A 295 6.80 -19.43 -6.14
C ASP A 295 5.29 -19.75 -6.21
N PRO A 296 4.76 -20.10 -7.39
CA PRO A 296 3.35 -20.41 -7.57
C PRO A 296 2.94 -21.76 -6.95
N VAL A 297 3.89 -22.66 -6.68
CA VAL A 297 3.63 -23.98 -6.10
C VAL A 297 3.37 -23.86 -4.60
N THR A 298 4.26 -23.17 -3.90
CA THR A 298 4.15 -22.96 -2.44
C THR A 298 3.31 -21.73 -2.08
N GLY A 299 3.05 -20.82 -3.04
CA GLY A 299 2.38 -19.55 -2.80
C GLY A 299 3.23 -18.54 -2.02
N ILE A 300 4.55 -18.76 -1.94
CA ILE A 300 5.47 -17.91 -1.19
C ILE A 300 6.03 -16.81 -2.11
N GLY A 301 5.94 -15.57 -1.64
CA GLY A 301 6.52 -14.41 -2.33
C GLY A 301 7.69 -13.79 -1.58
N LYS A 302 8.29 -12.76 -2.21
CA LYS A 302 9.45 -12.05 -1.67
C LYS A 302 10.65 -12.97 -1.44
N LEU A 303 10.85 -13.96 -2.31
CA LEU A 303 11.88 -14.99 -2.14
C LEU A 303 13.26 -14.39 -1.83
N PRO A 304 13.77 -13.36 -2.57
CA PRO A 304 15.08 -12.78 -2.26
C PRO A 304 15.13 -12.10 -0.89
N LEU A 305 14.04 -11.41 -0.50
CA LEU A 305 13.99 -10.71 0.79
C LEU A 305 13.95 -11.70 1.97
N ARG A 306 13.24 -12.82 1.79
CA ARG A 306 13.21 -13.92 2.77
C ARG A 306 14.58 -14.57 2.92
N SER A 307 15.26 -14.83 1.82
CA SER A 307 16.62 -15.40 1.82
C SER A 307 17.61 -14.51 2.58
N ILE A 308 17.52 -13.17 2.39
CA ILE A 308 18.36 -12.21 3.13
C ILE A 308 18.06 -12.26 4.63
N LEU A 309 16.78 -12.26 5.02
CA LEU A 309 16.40 -12.30 6.44
C LEU A 309 16.76 -13.62 7.11
N ALA A 310 16.62 -14.76 6.41
CA ALA A 310 16.95 -16.07 6.93
C ALA A 310 18.44 -16.23 7.24
N ALA A 311 19.31 -15.51 6.54
CA ALA A 311 20.75 -15.49 6.79
C ALA A 311 21.13 -14.53 7.93
N GLY A 312 20.21 -13.70 8.40
CA GLY A 312 20.43 -12.67 9.42
C GLY A 312 20.05 -13.13 10.84
N LYS A 313 20.22 -12.20 11.79
CA LYS A 313 19.73 -12.36 13.17
C LYS A 313 18.29 -11.83 13.24
N GLY A 314 17.33 -12.68 13.56
CA GLY A 314 15.94 -12.25 13.73
C GLY A 314 15.00 -13.44 13.94
N PRO A 315 13.74 -13.20 14.38
CA PRO A 315 12.75 -14.25 14.49
C PRO A 315 12.41 -14.80 13.10
N LYS A 316 12.04 -16.08 13.06
CA LYS A 316 11.46 -16.66 11.83
C LYS A 316 10.12 -15.97 11.54
N LEU A 317 10.02 -15.38 10.37
CA LEU A 317 8.79 -14.73 9.94
C LEU A 317 7.82 -15.74 9.31
N GLU A 318 6.54 -15.57 9.59
CA GLU A 318 5.48 -16.40 9.04
C GLU A 318 5.51 -16.41 7.50
N PRO A 319 5.31 -17.58 6.86
CA PRO A 319 5.32 -17.69 5.40
C PRO A 319 4.21 -16.85 4.74
N VAL A 320 3.04 -16.77 5.37
CA VAL A 320 1.86 -16.12 4.81
C VAL A 320 1.68 -14.73 5.41
N LYS A 321 1.65 -13.71 4.56
CA LYS A 321 1.41 -12.33 4.97
C LYS A 321 -0.05 -12.14 5.42
N LYS A 322 -0.24 -11.75 6.67
CA LYS A 322 -1.45 -11.07 7.12
C LYS A 322 -1.22 -9.58 6.84
N GLY A 323 -1.60 -9.03 5.75
CA GLY A 323 -1.21 -7.67 5.32
C GLY A 323 -1.51 -6.58 6.38
N PHE A 324 -0.70 -5.51 6.43
CA PHE A 324 -0.95 -4.30 7.22
C PHE A 324 -2.24 -3.62 6.73
N ALA A 325 -3.37 -4.10 7.19
CA ALA A 325 -4.69 -3.60 6.83
C ALA A 325 -5.63 -3.69 8.03
N VAL A 326 -6.32 -2.59 8.28
CA VAL A 326 -7.41 -2.55 9.25
C VAL A 326 -8.42 -3.64 8.93
N ASN A 327 -8.81 -4.42 9.92
CA ASN A 327 -9.96 -5.30 9.79
C ASN A 327 -11.22 -4.42 9.62
N LEU A 328 -11.76 -4.40 8.41
CA LEU A 328 -12.90 -3.55 8.06
C LEU A 328 -14.16 -3.89 8.86
N VAL A 329 -14.35 -5.15 9.21
CA VAL A 329 -15.52 -5.58 10.00
C VAL A 329 -15.38 -5.08 11.44
N SER A 330 -14.18 -5.17 12.02
CA SER A 330 -13.92 -4.62 13.36
C SER A 330 -13.99 -3.08 13.37
N LEU A 331 -13.51 -2.42 12.30
CA LEU A 331 -13.64 -0.97 12.16
C LEU A 331 -15.09 -0.51 12.01
N TRP A 332 -15.98 -1.37 11.48
CA TRP A 332 -17.40 -1.09 11.31
C TRP A 332 -18.17 -1.26 12.61
N ASP A 333 -17.63 -0.74 13.69
CA ASP A 333 -18.25 -0.70 15.02
C ASP A 333 -19.43 0.27 15.10
N ARG A 334 -20.00 0.43 16.28
CA ARG A 334 -21.11 1.35 16.51
C ARG A 334 -20.72 2.80 16.15
N ASN A 335 -19.53 3.24 16.58
CA ASN A 335 -19.08 4.62 16.37
C ASN A 335 -18.90 4.94 14.88
N ALA A 336 -18.26 4.03 14.12
CA ALA A 336 -18.09 4.18 12.69
C ALA A 336 -19.43 4.22 11.96
N ARG A 337 -20.39 3.35 12.34
CA ARG A 337 -21.73 3.33 11.75
C ARG A 337 -22.53 4.61 12.02
N GLU A 338 -22.48 5.11 13.24
CA GLU A 338 -23.13 6.37 13.62
C GLU A 338 -22.51 7.56 12.86
N LEU A 339 -21.19 7.61 12.78
CA LEU A 339 -20.47 8.64 12.02
C LEU A 339 -20.84 8.60 10.53
N VAL A 340 -20.77 7.43 9.91
CA VAL A 340 -21.16 7.25 8.51
C VAL A 340 -22.62 7.66 8.30
N SER A 341 -23.55 7.23 9.16
CA SER A 341 -24.98 7.58 9.05
C SER A 341 -25.24 9.10 9.16
N ARG A 342 -24.44 9.80 9.97
CA ARG A 342 -24.52 11.25 10.12
C ARG A 342 -24.12 12.00 8.85
N TYR A 343 -23.08 11.56 8.17
CA TYR A 343 -22.49 12.25 7.03
C TYR A 343 -22.90 11.67 5.68
N VAL A 344 -23.32 10.41 5.61
CA VAL A 344 -23.64 9.67 4.38
C VAL A 344 -25.11 9.23 4.41
N ASN A 345 -25.98 10.08 3.93
CA ASN A 345 -27.44 9.89 3.88
C ASN A 345 -28.05 10.66 2.71
N SER A 346 -29.38 10.65 2.58
CA SER A 346 -30.10 11.36 1.50
C SER A 346 -29.88 12.87 1.50
N GLY A 347 -29.53 13.47 2.63
CA GLY A 347 -29.23 14.89 2.79
C GLY A 347 -27.76 15.26 2.59
N SER A 348 -26.87 14.31 2.28
CA SER A 348 -25.45 14.57 2.07
C SER A 348 -25.22 15.52 0.89
N GLU A 349 -24.16 16.31 0.95
CA GLU A 349 -23.81 17.24 -0.13
C GLU A 349 -23.43 16.52 -1.43
N THR A 350 -22.76 15.39 -1.32
CA THR A 350 -22.43 14.53 -2.48
C THR A 350 -23.69 13.93 -3.14
N VAL A 351 -24.75 13.67 -2.38
CA VAL A 351 -26.05 13.26 -2.92
C VAL A 351 -26.74 14.44 -3.59
N ARG A 352 -26.85 15.59 -2.93
CA ARG A 352 -27.40 16.81 -3.53
C ARG A 352 -26.66 17.27 -4.78
N ALA A 353 -25.34 17.04 -4.79
CA ALA A 353 -24.50 17.28 -5.97
C ALA A 353 -24.70 16.25 -7.09
N GLY A 354 -25.50 15.20 -6.90
CA GLY A 354 -25.77 14.17 -7.91
C GLY A 354 -24.59 13.22 -8.16
N LEU A 355 -23.65 13.12 -7.23
CA LEU A 355 -22.45 12.26 -7.35
C LEU A 355 -22.71 10.85 -6.82
N VAL A 356 -23.52 10.72 -5.78
CA VAL A 356 -23.84 9.44 -5.11
C VAL A 356 -25.33 9.21 -5.10
N ASN A 357 -25.76 7.97 -5.27
CA ASN A 357 -27.16 7.57 -5.30
C ASN A 357 -27.70 7.33 -3.88
N PRO A 358 -28.69 8.10 -3.39
CA PRO A 358 -29.25 7.95 -2.05
C PRO A 358 -29.94 6.59 -1.83
N ALA A 359 -30.60 6.04 -2.86
CA ALA A 359 -31.26 4.73 -2.76
C ALA A 359 -30.22 3.61 -2.52
N TRP A 360 -29.06 3.70 -3.18
CA TRP A 360 -27.96 2.74 -2.95
C TRP A 360 -27.39 2.85 -1.52
N ILE A 361 -27.22 4.08 -0.99
CA ILE A 361 -26.77 4.30 0.39
C ILE A 361 -27.74 3.60 1.36
N SER A 362 -29.03 3.89 1.26
CA SER A 362 -30.06 3.34 2.16
C SER A 362 -30.11 1.81 2.10
N LYS A 363 -30.10 1.24 0.90
CA LYS A 363 -30.06 -0.22 0.68
C LYS A 363 -28.82 -0.85 1.31
N THR A 364 -27.66 -0.25 1.10
CA THR A 364 -26.38 -0.74 1.61
C THR A 364 -26.32 -0.66 3.13
N MET A 365 -26.74 0.46 3.74
CA MET A 365 -26.78 0.59 5.20
C MET A 365 -27.69 -0.44 5.84
N ASN A 366 -28.87 -0.70 5.27
CA ASN A 366 -29.79 -1.71 5.78
C ASN A 366 -29.21 -3.12 5.67
N ARG A 367 -28.58 -3.47 4.54
CA ARG A 367 -27.91 -4.75 4.37
C ARG A 367 -26.82 -4.98 5.41
N MET A 368 -25.95 -3.99 5.64
CA MET A 368 -24.82 -4.10 6.53
C MET A 368 -25.17 -4.10 8.03
N ARG A 369 -26.43 -3.89 8.41
CA ARG A 369 -26.89 -4.06 9.81
C ARG A 369 -26.83 -5.51 10.25
N ASN A 370 -27.14 -6.45 9.35
CA ASN A 370 -27.22 -7.88 9.65
C ASN A 370 -25.97 -8.64 9.15
N GLU A 371 -25.43 -8.24 8.00
CA GLU A 371 -24.32 -8.91 7.35
C GLU A 371 -23.27 -7.87 6.90
N PRO A 372 -22.31 -7.50 7.77
CA PRO A 372 -21.26 -6.57 7.39
C PRO A 372 -20.32 -7.21 6.35
N ASP A 373 -20.36 -6.71 5.12
CA ASP A 373 -19.49 -7.12 4.01
C ASP A 373 -18.33 -6.11 3.86
N PRO A 374 -17.06 -6.54 3.98
CA PRO A 374 -15.90 -5.66 3.89
C PRO A 374 -15.86 -4.80 2.62
N ARG A 375 -16.39 -5.28 1.50
CA ARG A 375 -16.44 -4.53 0.24
C ARG A 375 -17.36 -3.32 0.35
N TYR A 376 -18.56 -3.53 0.89
CA TYR A 376 -19.54 -2.46 1.07
C TYR A 376 -19.10 -1.48 2.17
N ILE A 377 -18.50 -1.97 3.26
CA ILE A 377 -17.89 -1.11 4.28
C ILE A 377 -16.84 -0.20 3.64
N ASN A 378 -15.92 -0.76 2.85
CA ASN A 378 -14.91 0.02 2.16
C ASN A 378 -15.51 1.09 1.24
N LYS A 379 -16.65 0.80 0.57
CA LYS A 379 -17.35 1.80 -0.24
C LYS A 379 -18.00 2.88 0.60
N MET A 380 -18.65 2.52 1.69
CA MET A 380 -19.28 3.54 2.58
C MET A 380 -18.23 4.47 3.20
N LEU A 381 -17.07 3.93 3.61
CA LEU A 381 -15.95 4.75 4.08
C LEU A 381 -15.36 5.62 2.96
N GLY A 382 -15.32 5.10 1.72
CA GLY A 382 -14.93 5.88 0.55
C GLY A 382 -15.89 7.02 0.25
N ILE A 383 -17.19 6.79 0.40
CA ILE A 383 -18.25 7.84 0.24
C ILE A 383 -18.15 8.85 1.38
N LEU A 384 -17.93 8.42 2.62
CA LEU A 384 -17.66 9.31 3.75
C LEU A 384 -16.48 10.24 3.45
N ALA A 385 -15.36 9.67 2.98
CA ALA A 385 -14.20 10.48 2.60
C ALA A 385 -14.51 11.46 1.44
N LEU A 386 -15.35 11.06 0.47
CA LEU A 386 -15.80 11.93 -0.60
C LEU A 386 -16.69 13.07 -0.07
N GLU A 387 -17.57 12.77 0.86
CA GLU A 387 -18.44 13.78 1.51
C GLU A 387 -17.60 14.79 2.29
N VAL A 388 -16.64 14.32 3.08
CA VAL A 388 -15.70 15.18 3.83
C VAL A 388 -14.90 16.05 2.86
N TRP A 389 -14.38 15.46 1.80
CA TRP A 389 -13.63 16.18 0.76
C TRP A 389 -14.49 17.26 0.09
N HIS A 390 -15.75 16.93 -0.25
CA HIS A 390 -16.69 17.87 -0.85
C HIS A 390 -16.97 19.04 0.09
N ARG A 391 -17.19 18.75 1.38
CA ARG A 391 -17.41 19.79 2.41
C ARG A 391 -16.19 20.67 2.66
N LEU A 392 -14.99 20.14 2.51
CA LEU A 392 -13.74 20.91 2.67
C LEU A 392 -13.47 21.83 1.48
N PHE A 393 -13.66 21.34 0.25
CA PHE A 393 -13.11 21.99 -0.93
C PHE A 393 -14.16 22.57 -1.88
N VAL A 394 -15.39 22.06 -1.86
CA VAL A 394 -16.47 22.49 -2.74
C VAL A 394 -17.42 23.41 -2.00
N SER A 395 -18.16 22.91 -1.02
CA SER A 395 -19.13 23.70 -0.26
C SER A 395 -18.52 24.50 0.90
N ARG A 396 -17.32 24.13 1.36
CA ARG A 396 -16.57 24.80 2.44
C ARG A 396 -17.35 24.88 3.76
N THR A 397 -18.17 23.87 4.05
CA THR A 397 -19.02 23.80 5.25
C THR A 397 -18.28 23.23 6.47
N ILE A 398 -17.08 22.64 6.30
CA ILE A 398 -16.20 22.20 7.39
C ILE A 398 -14.76 22.70 7.18
N LYS A 399 -13.98 22.72 8.27
CA LYS A 399 -12.56 23.12 8.26
C LYS A 399 -11.66 21.91 8.51
N GLY A 400 -10.42 21.92 7.99
CA GLY A 400 -9.46 20.84 8.15
C GLY A 400 -9.06 20.53 9.61
N GLY A 401 -9.12 21.49 10.50
CA GLY A 401 -8.86 21.29 11.93
C GLY A 401 -10.04 20.71 12.76
N GLN A 402 -11.19 20.54 12.15
CA GLN A 402 -12.39 20.02 12.81
C GLN A 402 -12.33 18.48 12.87
N LYS A 403 -12.82 17.89 13.95
CA LYS A 403 -13.10 16.44 14.04
C LYS A 403 -14.51 16.14 13.53
N LEU A 404 -14.71 14.93 12.97
CA LEU A 404 -16.04 14.46 12.59
C LEU A 404 -16.86 14.06 13.80
#